data_5370ed3322711789a88dd6021d6f979f
#
_entry.id   5370ed3322711789a88dd6021d6f979f
#
_cell.length_a   1.000
_cell.length_b   1.000
_cell.length_c   1.000
_cell.angle_alpha   90.00
_cell.angle_beta   90.00
_cell.angle_gamma   90.00
#
_symmetry.space_group_name_H-M   'P 1'
#
loop_
_entity.id
_entity.type
_entity.pdbx_description
1 polymer ?
#
loop_
_entity_poly.entity_id
_entity_poly.type
_entity_poly.pdbx_seq_one_letter_code
_entity_poly.pdbx_strand_id
1 'polypeptide(L)'
;YESGVHRVQRVPATETQGRVHTSAASVAVLPEAEEFDVVINEGEIKWDTFRSGGAGGQNVNKVESGVRLRYNWKNPNTGVVEEILIECTETRDQPKNKERALSRLRTFIYDKEHQKYIDDIASKRKTMVSTGDRSAKIRTYNYPQGRITDHRINYTISVSYTHLRAHETEADL
;
A
#
# COMPACT_ATOMS: atom_id res chain seq x y z
N TYR A 1 -10.99 -6.80 14.47
CA TYR A 1 -11.85 -7.97 14.80
C TYR A 1 -12.92 -8.28 13.75
N GLU A 2 -13.06 -7.42 12.71
CA GLU A 2 -14.09 -7.55 11.67
C GLU A 2 -13.55 -8.15 10.36
N SER A 3 -12.25 -8.26 10.20
CA SER A 3 -11.64 -8.84 9.00
C SER A 3 -11.97 -10.33 8.89
N GLY A 4 -12.39 -10.76 7.70
CA GLY A 4 -12.70 -12.14 7.39
C GLY A 4 -13.90 -12.28 6.47
N VAL A 5 -14.46 -13.49 6.39
CA VAL A 5 -15.61 -13.79 5.51
C VAL A 5 -16.91 -13.68 6.28
N HIS A 6 -17.80 -12.84 5.79
CA HIS A 6 -19.15 -12.64 6.33
C HIS A 6 -20.17 -13.30 5.40
N ARG A 7 -21.05 -14.09 5.96
CA ARG A 7 -22.14 -14.76 5.23
C ARG A 7 -23.44 -14.00 5.42
N VAL A 8 -24.10 -13.69 4.31
CA VAL A 8 -25.40 -13.01 4.29
C VAL A 8 -26.46 -13.94 3.72
N GLN A 9 -27.55 -14.13 4.45
CA GLN A 9 -28.73 -14.89 4.05
C GLN A 9 -29.90 -13.91 3.94
N ARG A 10 -30.37 -13.66 2.72
CA ARG A 10 -31.47 -12.74 2.43
C ARG A 10 -32.28 -13.23 1.24
N VAL A 11 -33.48 -12.72 1.08
CA VAL A 11 -34.25 -12.82 -0.14
C VAL A 11 -33.91 -11.61 -1.00
N PRO A 12 -33.20 -11.76 -2.13
CA PRO A 12 -32.87 -10.64 -3.02
C PRO A 12 -34.14 -10.00 -3.60
N ALA A 13 -34.05 -8.72 -3.95
CA ALA A 13 -35.15 -8.02 -4.62
C ALA A 13 -35.51 -8.62 -6.00
N THR A 14 -34.57 -9.31 -6.64
CA THR A 14 -34.74 -10.00 -7.92
C THR A 14 -35.38 -11.39 -7.80
N GLU A 15 -35.58 -11.89 -6.56
CA GLU A 15 -36.14 -13.21 -6.32
C GLU A 15 -37.67 -13.14 -6.22
N THR A 16 -38.35 -13.76 -7.18
CA THR A 16 -39.82 -13.73 -7.29
C THR A 16 -40.52 -14.82 -6.48
N GLN A 17 -39.81 -15.89 -6.06
CA GLN A 17 -40.38 -17.03 -5.38
C GLN A 17 -40.09 -17.04 -3.85
N GLY A 18 -39.55 -15.96 -3.31
CA GLY A 18 -39.25 -15.84 -1.88
C GLY A 18 -38.11 -16.74 -1.36
N ARG A 19 -37.27 -17.27 -2.23
CA ARG A 19 -36.17 -18.16 -1.83
C ARG A 19 -35.07 -17.37 -1.14
N VAL A 20 -34.55 -17.92 -0.05
CA VAL A 20 -33.40 -17.35 0.67
C VAL A 20 -32.11 -17.68 -0.09
N HIS A 21 -31.40 -16.65 -0.51
CA HIS A 21 -30.08 -16.79 -1.12
C HIS A 21 -28.99 -16.56 -0.08
N THR A 22 -27.87 -17.25 -0.26
CA THR A 22 -26.69 -17.12 0.58
C THR A 22 -25.55 -16.51 -0.24
N SER A 23 -25.06 -15.37 0.18
CA SER A 23 -23.87 -14.72 -0.38
C SER A 23 -22.77 -14.60 0.67
N ALA A 24 -21.54 -14.44 0.21
CA ALA A 24 -20.39 -14.19 1.06
C ALA A 24 -19.74 -12.85 0.66
N ALA A 25 -19.34 -12.08 1.65
CA ALA A 25 -18.58 -10.86 1.50
C ALA A 25 -17.30 -10.96 2.31
N SER A 26 -16.18 -10.62 1.71
CA SER A 26 -14.90 -10.57 2.42
C SER A 26 -14.63 -9.15 2.89
N VAL A 27 -14.29 -8.99 4.16
CA VAL A 27 -13.95 -7.72 4.79
C VAL A 27 -12.48 -7.76 5.19
N ALA A 28 -11.72 -6.75 4.77
CA ALA A 28 -10.36 -6.53 5.22
C ALA A 28 -10.29 -5.15 5.90
N VAL A 29 -9.91 -5.14 7.17
CA VAL A 29 -9.67 -3.91 7.93
C VAL A 29 -8.17 -3.70 7.98
N LEU A 30 -7.72 -2.60 7.40
CA LEU A 30 -6.32 -2.22 7.33
C LEU A 30 -6.14 -0.89 8.07
N PRO A 31 -5.01 -0.67 8.75
CA PRO A 31 -4.70 0.64 9.30
C PRO A 31 -4.54 1.65 8.15
N GLU A 32 -4.92 2.89 8.41
CA GLU A 32 -4.63 3.99 7.51
C GLU A 32 -3.12 4.20 7.39
N ALA A 33 -2.69 4.58 6.18
CA ALA A 33 -1.28 4.87 5.94
C ALA A 33 -0.88 6.15 6.65
N GLU A 34 0.18 6.08 7.44
CA GLU A 34 0.86 7.28 7.92
C GLU A 34 1.81 7.78 6.83
N GLU A 35 1.88 9.11 6.66
CA GLU A 35 2.91 9.71 5.80
C GLU A 35 4.28 9.43 6.45
N PHE A 36 5.21 8.93 5.67
CA PHE A 36 6.57 8.69 6.15
C PHE A 36 7.54 9.68 5.50
N ASP A 37 8.36 10.29 6.34
CA ASP A 37 9.43 11.17 5.90
C ASP A 37 10.70 10.39 5.62
N VAL A 38 11.27 10.61 4.43
CA VAL A 38 12.57 10.03 4.07
C VAL A 38 13.68 10.87 4.68
N VAL A 39 14.32 10.35 5.71
CA VAL A 39 15.49 10.96 6.33
C VAL A 39 16.75 10.44 5.65
N ILE A 40 17.48 11.33 4.98
CA ILE A 40 18.77 11.03 4.34
C ILE A 40 19.88 11.64 5.16
N ASN A 41 20.85 10.82 5.56
CA ASN A 41 22.07 11.31 6.19
C ASN A 41 23.06 11.78 5.12
N GLU A 42 23.12 13.08 4.92
CA GLU A 42 24.00 13.67 3.89
C GLU A 42 25.50 13.40 4.13
N GLY A 43 25.88 13.11 5.38
CA GLY A 43 27.26 12.76 5.71
C GLY A 43 27.72 11.38 5.20
N GLU A 44 26.81 10.51 4.85
CA GLU A 44 27.09 9.18 4.30
C GLU A 44 27.14 9.15 2.77
N ILE A 45 26.81 10.29 2.15
CA ILE A 45 26.82 10.41 0.70
C ILE A 45 28.24 10.61 0.19
N LYS A 46 28.69 9.72 -0.66
CA LYS A 46 29.95 9.86 -1.38
C LYS A 46 29.70 10.48 -2.73
N TRP A 47 30.45 11.56 -2.99
CA TRP A 47 30.34 12.32 -4.22
C TRP A 47 31.56 12.09 -5.10
N ASP A 48 31.33 11.63 -6.33
CA ASP A 48 32.33 11.54 -7.36
C ASP A 48 31.98 12.54 -8.48
N THR A 49 32.95 13.31 -8.94
CA THR A 49 32.79 14.19 -10.11
C THR A 49 33.47 13.58 -11.31
N PHE A 50 32.86 13.71 -12.46
CA PHE A 50 33.40 13.18 -13.69
C PHE A 50 33.08 14.11 -14.89
N ARG A 51 33.79 13.89 -15.96
CA ARG A 51 33.57 14.64 -17.20
C ARG A 51 32.37 14.02 -17.92
N SER A 52 31.34 14.83 -18.17
CA SER A 52 30.22 14.39 -18.96
C SER A 52 30.64 14.20 -20.40
N GLY A 53 30.52 12.98 -20.93
CA GLY A 53 30.71 12.70 -22.35
C GLY A 53 29.57 13.29 -23.17
N GLY A 54 29.88 14.05 -24.22
CA GLY A 54 28.87 14.57 -25.16
C GLY A 54 29.54 15.11 -26.42
N ALA A 55 28.79 15.09 -27.53
CA ALA A 55 29.28 15.64 -28.80
C ALA A 55 29.35 17.16 -28.73
N GLY A 56 30.55 17.69 -28.64
CA GLY A 56 30.81 19.05 -29.07
C GLY A 56 31.30 20.08 -28.06
N GLY A 57 32.39 20.74 -28.42
CA GLY A 57 32.88 21.99 -27.87
C GLY A 57 34.08 21.85 -26.93
N GLN A 58 35.02 22.83 -27.01
CA GLN A 58 36.26 22.84 -26.24
C GLN A 58 36.09 22.78 -24.71
N ASN A 59 34.90 23.11 -24.18
CA ASN A 59 34.62 23.11 -22.73
C ASN A 59 34.17 21.77 -22.19
N VAL A 60 33.65 20.83 -23.00
CA VAL A 60 33.15 19.52 -22.55
C VAL A 60 34.28 18.67 -21.97
N ASN A 61 35.48 18.81 -22.50
CA ASN A 61 36.66 18.05 -22.06
C ASN A 61 37.42 18.70 -20.89
N LYS A 62 37.07 19.94 -20.50
CA LYS A 62 37.80 20.69 -19.45
C LYS A 62 37.04 20.81 -18.13
N VAL A 63 35.71 20.66 -18.15
CA VAL A 63 34.87 20.89 -16.96
C VAL A 63 34.24 19.57 -16.50
N GLU A 64 34.47 19.22 -15.25
CA GLU A 64 33.85 18.06 -14.59
C GLU A 64 32.46 18.46 -14.05
N SER A 65 31.48 18.55 -14.93
CA SER A 65 30.12 18.91 -14.58
C SER A 65 29.26 17.70 -14.17
N GLY A 66 29.63 16.49 -14.57
CA GLY A 66 28.95 15.27 -14.19
C GLY A 66 29.15 14.94 -12.72
N VAL A 67 28.11 14.56 -12.05
CA VAL A 67 28.10 14.16 -10.63
C VAL A 67 27.57 12.75 -10.49
N ARG A 68 28.28 11.94 -9.73
CA ARG A 68 27.88 10.61 -9.31
C ARG A 68 27.74 10.60 -7.81
N LEU A 69 26.58 10.23 -7.34
CA LEU A 69 26.24 10.06 -5.93
C LEU A 69 26.23 8.58 -5.61
N ARG A 70 26.92 8.19 -4.54
CA ARG A 70 26.85 6.85 -3.95
C ARG A 70 26.34 6.97 -2.54
N TYR A 71 25.28 6.23 -2.23
CA TYR A 71 24.69 6.20 -0.93
C TYR A 71 24.43 4.75 -0.49
N ASN A 72 24.88 4.40 0.70
CA ASN A 72 24.63 3.10 1.29
C ASN A 72 23.32 3.16 2.08
N TRP A 73 22.24 2.80 1.44
CA TRP A 73 20.94 2.75 2.10
C TRP A 73 20.79 1.48 2.90
N LYS A 74 20.63 1.65 4.21
CA LYS A 74 20.32 0.53 5.11
C LYS A 74 18.80 0.38 5.20
N ASN A 75 18.30 -0.75 4.73
CA ASN A 75 16.89 -1.06 4.85
C ASN A 75 16.50 -1.16 6.33
N PRO A 76 15.56 -0.35 6.85
CA PRO A 76 15.22 -0.33 8.27
C PRO A 76 14.65 -1.66 8.77
N ASN A 77 13.99 -2.45 7.91
CA ASN A 77 13.32 -3.68 8.30
C ASN A 77 14.19 -4.93 8.17
N THR A 78 15.02 -5.01 7.12
CA THR A 78 15.84 -6.20 6.84
C THR A 78 17.28 -6.04 7.30
N GLY A 79 17.73 -4.82 7.59
CA GLY A 79 19.11 -4.50 7.92
C GLY A 79 20.09 -4.65 6.74
N VAL A 80 19.61 -5.04 5.58
CA VAL A 80 20.43 -5.20 4.37
C VAL A 80 20.85 -3.84 3.88
N VAL A 81 22.15 -3.69 3.57
CA VAL A 81 22.72 -2.47 3.01
C VAL A 81 22.75 -2.61 1.49
N GLU A 82 22.09 -1.69 0.81
CA GLU A 82 22.14 -1.58 -0.66
C GLU A 82 22.90 -0.31 -1.06
N GLU A 83 23.85 -0.45 -1.97
CA GLU A 83 24.53 0.70 -2.56
C GLU A 83 23.66 1.28 -3.68
N ILE A 84 23.21 2.52 -3.49
CA ILE A 84 22.46 3.27 -4.49
C ILE A 84 23.43 4.19 -5.23
N LEU A 85 23.47 4.07 -6.56
CA LEU A 85 24.31 4.85 -7.43
C LEU A 85 23.43 5.70 -8.35
N ILE A 86 23.60 7.02 -8.27
CA ILE A 86 22.84 7.97 -9.09
C ILE A 86 23.82 8.89 -9.83
N GLU A 87 23.66 8.94 -11.14
CA GLU A 87 24.42 9.83 -11.99
C GLU A 87 23.54 10.98 -12.51
N CYS A 88 24.10 12.17 -12.52
CA CYS A 88 23.44 13.35 -13.05
C CYS A 88 24.41 14.17 -13.92
N THR A 89 24.05 14.31 -15.22
CA THR A 89 24.85 15.04 -16.23
C THR A 89 24.02 16.07 -17.00
N GLU A 90 22.80 16.37 -16.49
CA GLU A 90 21.79 17.15 -17.25
C GLU A 90 22.18 18.61 -17.45
N THR A 91 22.93 19.18 -16.53
CA THR A 91 23.33 20.58 -16.60
C THR A 91 24.85 20.73 -16.67
N ARG A 92 25.28 21.89 -17.13
CA ARG A 92 26.71 22.27 -17.13
C ARG A 92 27.16 22.70 -15.73
N ASP A 93 26.23 22.95 -14.82
CA ASP A 93 26.52 23.43 -13.46
C ASP A 93 26.59 22.24 -12.50
N GLN A 94 27.77 21.99 -11.94
CA GLN A 94 27.98 20.92 -10.96
C GLN A 94 27.08 21.04 -9.71
N PRO A 95 26.88 22.24 -9.10
CA PRO A 95 25.98 22.40 -7.95
C PRO A 95 24.55 21.98 -8.26
N LYS A 96 24.01 22.36 -9.43
CA LYS A 96 22.66 21.98 -9.86
C LYS A 96 22.53 20.48 -10.10
N ASN A 97 23.58 19.85 -10.62
CA ASN A 97 23.58 18.39 -10.79
C ASN A 97 23.61 17.66 -9.44
N LYS A 98 24.30 18.20 -8.42
CA LYS A 98 24.27 17.68 -7.05
C LYS A 98 22.87 17.76 -6.44
N GLU A 99 22.21 18.89 -6.53
CA GLU A 99 20.85 19.10 -6.04
C GLU A 99 19.84 18.14 -6.69
N ARG A 100 19.94 17.99 -8.02
CA ARG A 100 19.11 17.03 -8.76
C ARG A 100 19.38 15.58 -8.38
N ALA A 101 20.64 15.21 -8.16
CA ALA A 101 21.00 13.88 -7.69
C ALA A 101 20.43 13.59 -6.31
N LEU A 102 20.43 14.56 -5.39
CA LEU A 102 19.79 14.45 -4.07
C LEU A 102 18.27 14.29 -4.19
N SER A 103 17.61 15.08 -5.04
CA SER A 103 16.19 14.97 -5.28
C SER A 103 15.82 13.59 -5.82
N ARG A 104 16.61 13.06 -6.76
CA ARG A 104 16.42 11.69 -7.29
C ARG A 104 16.64 10.62 -6.23
N LEU A 105 17.63 10.80 -5.33
CA LEU A 105 17.86 9.87 -4.23
C LEU A 105 16.65 9.83 -3.29
N ARG A 106 16.09 10.99 -2.93
CA ARG A 106 14.89 11.08 -2.10
C ARG A 106 13.71 10.36 -2.75
N THR A 107 13.44 10.63 -4.02
CA THR A 107 12.38 9.94 -4.77
C THR A 107 12.61 8.45 -4.82
N PHE A 108 13.82 7.98 -5.09
CA PHE A 108 14.15 6.56 -5.19
C PHE A 108 13.92 5.81 -3.86
N ILE A 109 14.34 6.41 -2.74
CA ILE A 109 14.14 5.82 -1.41
C ILE A 109 12.66 5.81 -1.06
N TYR A 110 11.95 6.92 -1.34
CA TYR A 110 10.50 7.02 -1.13
C TYR A 110 9.75 5.95 -1.91
N ASP A 111 10.05 5.79 -3.19
CA ASP A 111 9.40 4.78 -4.03
C ASP A 111 9.66 3.36 -3.52
N LYS A 112 10.88 3.07 -3.05
CA LYS A 112 11.20 1.77 -2.46
C LYS A 112 10.44 1.50 -1.17
N GLU A 113 10.33 2.47 -0.29
CA GLU A 113 9.59 2.32 0.98
C GLU A 113 8.09 2.24 0.73
N HIS A 114 7.57 3.05 -0.18
CA HIS A 114 6.17 3.01 -0.60
C HIS A 114 5.78 1.68 -1.25
N GLN A 115 6.64 1.14 -2.14
CA GLN A 115 6.38 -0.16 -2.76
C GLN A 115 6.30 -1.29 -1.72
N LYS A 116 7.20 -1.28 -0.73
CA LYS A 116 7.14 -2.25 0.38
C LYS A 116 5.85 -2.12 1.18
N TYR A 117 5.45 -0.90 1.49
CA TYR A 117 4.21 -0.65 2.20
C TYR A 117 3.00 -1.22 1.44
N ILE A 118 2.95 -1.01 0.13
CA ILE A 118 1.90 -1.58 -0.74
C ILE A 118 1.95 -3.12 -0.71
N ASP A 119 3.13 -3.72 -0.82
CA ASP A 119 3.30 -5.17 -0.81
C ASP A 119 2.90 -5.78 0.54
N ASP A 120 3.23 -5.13 1.65
CA ASP A 120 2.82 -5.53 3.00
C ASP A 120 1.30 -5.46 3.17
N ILE A 121 0.67 -4.40 2.70
CA ILE A 121 -0.80 -4.28 2.70
C ILE A 121 -1.43 -5.35 1.83
N ALA A 122 -0.91 -5.57 0.63
CA ALA A 122 -1.42 -6.60 -0.29
C ALA A 122 -1.32 -7.99 0.33
N SER A 123 -0.20 -8.29 1.00
CA SER A 123 0.04 -9.54 1.72
C SER A 123 -0.94 -9.72 2.89
N LYS A 124 -1.09 -8.69 3.72
CA LYS A 124 -2.06 -8.69 4.84
C LYS A 124 -3.50 -8.84 4.33
N ARG A 125 -3.86 -8.10 3.27
CA ARG A 125 -5.17 -8.20 2.63
C ARG A 125 -5.43 -9.61 2.09
N LYS A 126 -4.45 -10.21 1.42
CA LYS A 126 -4.55 -11.58 0.89
C LYS A 126 -4.81 -12.59 2.00
N THR A 127 -4.12 -12.45 3.14
CA THR A 127 -4.32 -13.32 4.31
C THR A 127 -5.70 -13.13 4.94
N MET A 128 -6.20 -11.90 5.03
CA MET A 128 -7.50 -11.58 5.63
C MET A 128 -8.69 -11.99 4.76
N VAL A 129 -8.56 -11.83 3.42
CA VAL A 129 -9.64 -12.13 2.47
C VAL A 129 -9.78 -13.64 2.25
N SER A 130 -8.71 -14.41 2.53
CA SER A 130 -8.73 -15.87 2.36
C SER A 130 -9.30 -16.27 0.97
N THR A 131 -9.83 -17.43 0.83
CA THR A 131 -10.37 -17.98 -0.43
C THR A 131 -11.79 -17.49 -0.77
N GLY A 132 -12.40 -16.63 0.08
CA GLY A 132 -13.82 -16.24 -0.08
C GLY A 132 -14.81 -17.40 0.11
N ASP A 133 -14.33 -18.50 0.66
CA ASP A 133 -15.16 -19.69 0.87
C ASP A 133 -16.25 -19.42 1.90
N ARG A 134 -17.49 -19.79 1.54
CA ARG A 134 -18.66 -19.67 2.41
C ARG A 134 -18.53 -20.50 3.68
N SER A 135 -17.67 -21.50 3.70
CA SER A 135 -17.40 -22.37 4.86
C SER A 135 -16.55 -21.66 5.92
N ALA A 136 -15.64 -20.76 5.51
CA ALA A 136 -14.74 -20.02 6.40
C ALA A 136 -15.39 -18.77 7.03
N LYS A 137 -16.71 -18.77 7.19
CA LYS A 137 -17.47 -17.65 7.74
C LYS A 137 -17.11 -17.34 9.19
N ILE A 138 -16.86 -16.07 9.49
CA ILE A 138 -16.74 -15.57 10.88
C ILE A 138 -18.08 -15.12 11.46
N ARG A 139 -18.93 -14.50 10.62
CA ARG A 139 -20.28 -14.08 11.00
C ARG A 139 -21.32 -14.48 9.96
N THR A 140 -22.55 -14.71 10.42
CA THR A 140 -23.72 -14.92 9.56
C THR A 140 -24.80 -13.91 9.92
N TYR A 141 -25.24 -13.17 8.92
CA TYR A 141 -26.38 -12.25 8.98
C TYR A 141 -27.58 -12.94 8.34
N ASN A 142 -28.57 -13.29 9.14
CA ASN A 142 -29.78 -13.95 8.66
C ASN A 142 -30.96 -12.97 8.73
N TYR A 143 -31.25 -12.33 7.61
CA TYR A 143 -32.29 -11.34 7.48
C TYR A 143 -33.70 -11.90 7.72
N PRO A 144 -34.08 -13.07 7.15
CA PRO A 144 -35.40 -13.65 7.39
C PRO A 144 -35.69 -13.97 8.87
N GLN A 145 -34.64 -14.28 9.65
CA GLN A 145 -34.78 -14.60 11.07
C GLN A 145 -34.40 -13.42 11.99
N GLY A 146 -33.99 -12.27 11.42
CA GLY A 146 -33.59 -11.11 12.19
C GLY A 146 -32.47 -11.40 13.21
N ARG A 147 -31.47 -12.22 12.83
CA ARG A 147 -30.40 -12.61 13.76
C ARG A 147 -29.01 -12.51 13.12
N ILE A 148 -28.04 -12.18 13.97
CA ILE A 148 -26.62 -12.21 13.63
C ILE A 148 -25.94 -13.22 14.53
N THR A 149 -25.13 -14.11 13.94
CA THR A 149 -24.36 -15.12 14.67
C THR A 149 -22.88 -14.92 14.42
N ASP A 150 -22.08 -14.70 15.46
CA ASP A 150 -20.62 -14.75 15.41
C ASP A 150 -20.16 -16.17 15.72
N HIS A 151 -19.56 -16.83 14.72
CA HIS A 151 -19.15 -18.24 14.81
C HIS A 151 -17.84 -18.44 15.57
N ARG A 152 -17.08 -17.40 15.82
CA ARG A 152 -15.81 -17.49 16.58
C ARG A 152 -16.06 -17.70 18.08
N ILE A 153 -17.11 -17.08 18.59
CA ILE A 153 -17.48 -17.12 20.01
C ILE A 153 -18.84 -17.80 20.26
N ASN A 154 -19.45 -18.35 19.18
CA ASN A 154 -20.77 -18.96 19.20
C ASN A 154 -21.85 -18.05 19.81
N TYR A 155 -21.76 -16.77 19.59
CA TYR A 155 -22.69 -15.79 20.10
C TYR A 155 -23.73 -15.41 19.05
N THR A 156 -25.02 -15.44 19.46
CA THR A 156 -26.11 -15.05 18.57
C THR A 156 -26.94 -13.95 19.22
N ILE A 157 -27.16 -12.87 18.46
CA ILE A 157 -28.00 -11.76 18.86
C ILE A 157 -29.19 -11.65 17.89
N SER A 158 -30.37 -11.37 18.43
CA SER A 158 -31.53 -11.00 17.64
C SER A 158 -31.52 -9.51 17.39
N VAL A 159 -31.61 -9.10 16.14
CA VAL A 159 -31.52 -7.69 15.72
C VAL A 159 -32.83 -7.30 15.07
N SER A 160 -33.44 -6.22 15.54
CA SER A 160 -34.64 -5.69 14.89
C SER A 160 -34.30 -5.14 13.49
N TYR A 161 -35.21 -5.28 12.54
CA TYR A 161 -35.07 -4.87 11.14
C TYR A 161 -34.59 -3.42 10.93
N THR A 162 -34.90 -2.53 11.88
CA THR A 162 -34.52 -1.12 11.84
C THR A 162 -32.99 -0.91 11.92
N HIS A 163 -32.27 -1.80 12.61
CA HIS A 163 -30.82 -1.67 12.79
C HIS A 163 -30.03 -2.18 11.57
N LEU A 164 -30.56 -3.16 10.86
CA LEU A 164 -29.94 -3.67 9.63
C LEU A 164 -30.16 -2.73 8.44
N ARG A 165 -31.28 -1.99 8.42
CA ARG A 165 -31.57 -0.98 7.38
C ARG A 165 -30.77 0.30 7.54
N ALA A 166 -30.38 0.68 8.77
CA ALA A 166 -29.60 1.88 9.00
C ALA A 166 -28.20 1.84 8.32
N HIS A 167 -27.65 0.65 8.14
CA HIS A 167 -26.38 0.46 7.43
C HIS A 167 -26.50 0.44 5.90
N GLU A 168 -27.69 0.17 5.35
CA GLU A 168 -27.90 0.21 3.89
C GLU A 168 -28.10 1.63 3.36
N THR A 169 -28.58 2.55 4.19
CA THR A 169 -28.84 3.95 3.77
C THR A 169 -27.60 4.85 3.78
N GLU A 170 -26.52 4.48 4.48
CA GLU A 170 -25.25 5.21 4.43
C GLU A 170 -24.34 4.80 3.26
N ALA A 171 -24.60 3.68 2.61
CA ALA A 171 -23.80 3.21 1.47
C ALA A 171 -24.33 3.70 0.10
N ASP A 172 -25.51 4.36 0.07
CA ASP A 172 -26.16 4.87 -1.15
C ASP A 172 -26.10 6.43 -1.24
N LEU A 173 -25.28 7.09 -0.43
CA LEU A 173 -24.95 8.52 -0.50
C LEU A 173 -23.46 8.71 -0.83
#